data_90f3d64b0b45725669497d5bd483320f
#
_entry.id   90f3d64b0b45725669497d5bd483320f
#
_cell.length_a   1.000
_cell.length_b   1.000
_cell.length_c   1.000
_cell.angle_alpha   90.00
_cell.angle_beta   90.00
_cell.angle_gamma   90.00
#
_symmetry.space_group_name_H-M   'P 1'
#
loop_
_entity.id
_entity.type
_entity.pdbx_description
1 polymer ?
#
loop_
_entity_poly.entity_id
_entity_poly.type
_entity_poly.pdbx_seq_one_letter_code
_entity_poly.pdbx_strand_id
1 'polypeptide(L)'
;DSTNISRLQHYTMNLYKELEKETGQGCGIFQPGSLYLAQTEERVHQLKLQAAKAKLYEMNFHEVSRDEAENLHPFVNFDGVRCIMWEPDGGNVDPSGVTNAYAVGARLNGAEIYRFTPVIGTEQNSDRTWTVRTEKGDIHTEWVVNAAGLWGREVGRMANVNLPLQPTEHQYFVTDTIREIDNYKSRLPSVADRDGEYYLRQEGKGLLIGAYEKNYKLWAENETPNDFGHDLFDDDLERIEENVLRAIDRVPIAGTAGIKRVINGPMIWSPDSNVLFGPIPEIKNYFCCNGIIP
;
A
#
# COMPACT_ATOMS: atom_id res chain seq x y z
N ASP A 1 -10.13 4.89 10.18
CA ASP A 1 -8.98 5.74 9.86
C ASP A 1 -8.93 6.96 10.75
N SER A 2 -7.74 7.37 11.16
CA SER A 2 -7.57 8.60 11.93
C SER A 2 -7.63 9.83 11.02
N THR A 3 -8.00 10.98 11.59
CA THR A 3 -7.98 12.28 10.90
C THR A 3 -6.64 12.56 10.20
N ASN A 4 -5.54 12.20 10.84
CA ASN A 4 -4.20 12.45 10.30
C ASN A 4 -3.90 11.58 9.07
N ILE A 5 -4.33 10.33 9.07
CA ILE A 5 -4.17 9.44 7.91
C ILE A 5 -4.98 9.94 6.72
N SER A 6 -6.24 10.32 6.93
CA SER A 6 -7.08 10.87 5.84
C SER A 6 -6.48 12.13 5.21
N ARG A 7 -5.96 13.04 6.04
CA ARG A 7 -5.25 14.25 5.56
C ARG A 7 -3.97 13.89 4.80
N LEU A 8 -3.20 12.92 5.29
CA LEU A 8 -1.97 12.46 4.64
C LEU A 8 -2.28 11.86 3.27
N GLN A 9 -3.29 11.00 3.18
CA GLN A 9 -3.71 10.40 1.90
C GLN A 9 -4.16 11.45 0.89
N HIS A 10 -5.02 12.40 1.30
CA HIS A 10 -5.45 13.49 0.43
C HIS A 10 -4.26 14.34 -0.06
N TYR A 11 -3.35 14.70 0.82
CA TYR A 11 -2.12 15.42 0.48
C TYR A 11 -1.26 14.62 -0.52
N THR A 12 -1.08 13.32 -0.28
CA THR A 12 -0.23 12.45 -1.10
C THR A 12 -0.75 12.31 -2.54
N MET A 13 -2.06 12.20 -2.73
CA MET A 13 -2.67 12.15 -4.07
C MET A 13 -2.33 13.39 -4.92
N ASN A 14 -2.36 14.56 -4.30
CA ASN A 14 -2.00 15.80 -4.98
C ASN A 14 -0.48 15.92 -5.17
N LEU A 15 0.29 15.51 -4.17
CA LEU A 15 1.75 15.54 -4.22
C LEU A 15 2.32 14.72 -5.39
N TYR A 16 1.78 13.54 -5.68
CA TYR A 16 2.26 12.73 -6.81
C TYR A 16 2.15 13.45 -8.15
N LYS A 17 1.08 14.20 -8.37
CA LYS A 17 0.87 14.99 -9.60
C LYS A 17 1.88 16.15 -9.70
N GLU A 18 2.16 16.81 -8.59
CA GLU A 18 3.15 17.89 -8.54
C GLU A 18 4.58 17.32 -8.66
N LEU A 19 4.84 16.17 -8.05
CA LEU A 19 6.15 15.51 -8.10
C LEU A 19 6.56 15.12 -9.52
N GLU A 20 5.61 14.63 -10.35
CA GLU A 20 5.88 14.39 -11.77
C GLU A 20 6.30 15.67 -12.51
N LYS A 21 5.60 16.77 -12.25
CA LYS A 21 5.90 18.07 -12.89
C LYS A 21 7.26 18.63 -12.43
N GLU A 22 7.53 18.56 -11.13
CA GLU A 22 8.75 19.10 -10.53
C GLU A 22 10.00 18.33 -10.98
N THR A 23 9.89 17.01 -11.05
CA THR A 23 11.03 16.12 -11.27
C THR A 23 11.21 15.68 -12.72
N GLY A 24 10.17 15.76 -13.52
CA GLY A 24 10.11 15.16 -14.85
C GLY A 24 10.10 13.62 -14.86
N GLN A 25 10.04 12.99 -13.68
CA GLN A 25 9.97 11.53 -13.52
C GLN A 25 8.52 11.09 -13.41
N GLY A 26 8.07 10.23 -14.33
CA GLY A 26 6.70 9.70 -14.28
C GLY A 26 6.44 8.83 -13.05
N CYS A 27 5.34 9.09 -12.38
CA CYS A 27 4.84 8.31 -11.24
C CYS A 27 3.85 7.21 -11.66
N GLY A 28 3.51 7.15 -12.94
CA GLY A 28 2.55 6.16 -13.47
C GLY A 28 1.18 6.26 -12.80
N ILE A 29 0.65 7.47 -12.71
CA ILE A 29 -0.62 7.76 -12.04
C ILE A 29 -1.78 7.30 -12.93
N PHE A 30 -2.61 6.40 -12.41
CA PHE A 30 -3.84 5.95 -13.03
C PHE A 30 -4.99 6.18 -12.05
N GLN A 31 -5.97 6.99 -12.42
CA GLN A 31 -7.12 7.33 -11.58
C GLN A 31 -8.44 6.95 -12.27
N PRO A 32 -8.74 5.66 -12.44
CA PRO A 32 -10.00 5.21 -13.02
C PRO A 32 -11.15 5.24 -12.03
N GLY A 33 -10.88 5.57 -10.77
CA GLY A 33 -11.80 5.48 -9.65
C GLY A 33 -11.78 4.12 -8.97
N SER A 34 -12.51 4.02 -7.85
CA SER A 34 -12.64 2.81 -7.04
C SER A 34 -14.07 2.58 -6.56
N LEU A 35 -14.55 1.36 -6.66
CA LEU A 35 -15.82 0.90 -6.11
C LEU A 35 -15.58 0.09 -4.84
N TYR A 36 -16.29 0.44 -3.77
CA TYR A 36 -16.27 -0.28 -2.51
C TYR A 36 -17.63 -0.93 -2.28
N LEU A 37 -17.62 -2.23 -2.07
CA LEU A 37 -18.83 -3.04 -1.98
C LEU A 37 -19.10 -3.44 -0.52
N ALA A 38 -20.36 -3.44 -0.14
CA ALA A 38 -20.83 -3.96 1.14
C ALA A 38 -22.00 -4.92 0.93
N GLN A 39 -21.91 -6.09 1.54
CA GLN A 39 -22.93 -7.15 1.49
C GLN A 39 -23.62 -7.32 2.83
N THR A 40 -22.98 -6.97 3.95
CA THR A 40 -23.50 -7.05 5.30
C THR A 40 -23.91 -5.69 5.85
N GLU A 41 -24.86 -5.66 6.79
CA GLU A 41 -25.29 -4.42 7.46
C GLU A 41 -24.14 -3.72 8.18
N GLU A 42 -23.27 -4.50 8.80
CA GLU A 42 -22.08 -3.96 9.46
C GLU A 42 -21.17 -3.23 8.46
N ARG A 43 -20.93 -3.82 7.30
CA ARG A 43 -20.11 -3.21 6.26
C ARG A 43 -20.76 -1.98 5.65
N VAL A 44 -22.08 -2.01 5.44
CA VAL A 44 -22.86 -0.83 5.02
C VAL A 44 -22.66 0.30 6.02
N HIS A 45 -22.79 0.03 7.32
CA HIS A 45 -22.56 1.05 8.35
C HIS A 45 -21.14 1.62 8.31
N GLN A 46 -20.14 0.75 8.17
CA GLN A 46 -18.73 1.17 8.06
C GLN A 46 -18.49 2.07 6.83
N LEU A 47 -18.99 1.71 5.66
CA LEU A 47 -18.84 2.51 4.44
C LEU A 47 -19.55 3.87 4.56
N LYS A 48 -20.75 3.90 5.14
CA LYS A 48 -21.46 5.16 5.40
C LYS A 48 -20.74 6.07 6.39
N LEU A 49 -20.11 5.49 7.41
CA LEU A 49 -19.25 6.24 8.33
C LEU A 49 -18.00 6.79 7.63
N GLN A 50 -17.39 6.01 6.73
CA GLN A 50 -16.27 6.48 5.91
C GLN A 50 -16.69 7.63 5.00
N ALA A 51 -17.86 7.54 4.35
CA ALA A 51 -18.39 8.62 3.52
C ALA A 51 -18.67 9.90 4.33
N ALA A 52 -19.20 9.77 5.55
CA ALA A 52 -19.39 10.91 6.44
C ALA A 52 -18.06 11.57 6.83
N LYS A 53 -17.00 10.77 7.11
CA LYS A 53 -15.65 11.28 7.37
C LYS A 53 -15.03 11.93 6.14
N ALA A 54 -15.17 11.32 4.96
CA ALA A 54 -14.63 11.84 3.71
C ALA A 54 -15.10 13.29 3.44
N LYS A 55 -16.37 13.59 3.72
CA LYS A 55 -16.91 14.97 3.60
C LYS A 55 -16.17 15.98 4.47
N LEU A 56 -15.66 15.59 5.64
CA LEU A 56 -14.89 16.48 6.52
C LEU A 56 -13.53 16.87 5.94
N TYR A 57 -13.04 16.09 4.98
CA TYR A 57 -11.73 16.28 4.35
C TYR A 57 -11.84 16.61 2.87
N GLU A 58 -13.04 16.99 2.42
CA GLU A 58 -13.31 17.36 1.01
C GLU A 58 -12.94 16.25 0.02
N MET A 59 -12.99 14.99 0.48
CA MET A 59 -12.77 13.81 -0.36
C MET A 59 -14.07 13.39 -1.02
N ASN A 60 -14.00 13.06 -2.30
CA ASN A 60 -15.15 12.63 -3.07
C ASN A 60 -15.38 11.12 -2.88
N PHE A 61 -16.23 10.77 -1.93
CA PHE A 61 -16.60 9.38 -1.61
C PHE A 61 -18.08 9.32 -1.29
N HIS A 62 -18.89 8.73 -2.17
CA HIS A 62 -20.35 8.77 -2.07
C HIS A 62 -21.02 7.49 -2.57
N GLU A 63 -22.23 7.25 -2.09
CA GLU A 63 -23.04 6.10 -2.51
C GLU A 63 -23.57 6.32 -3.94
N VAL A 64 -23.52 5.28 -4.75
CA VAL A 64 -24.07 5.25 -6.11
C VAL A 64 -25.11 4.14 -6.23
N SER A 65 -26.02 4.30 -7.19
CA SER A 65 -27.00 3.29 -7.53
C SER A 65 -26.34 2.09 -8.23
N ARG A 66 -27.06 0.96 -8.27
CA ARG A 66 -26.61 -0.22 -9.01
C ARG A 66 -26.42 0.11 -10.50
N ASP A 67 -27.36 0.80 -11.13
CA ASP A 67 -27.28 1.15 -12.55
C ASP A 67 -26.04 2.02 -12.85
N GLU A 68 -25.73 2.97 -11.97
CA GLU A 68 -24.50 3.78 -12.10
C GLU A 68 -23.25 2.91 -11.96
N ALA A 69 -23.22 2.00 -10.98
CA ALA A 69 -22.09 1.11 -10.77
C ALA A 69 -21.89 0.12 -11.94
N GLU A 70 -22.97 -0.40 -12.52
CA GLU A 70 -22.93 -1.25 -13.72
C GLU A 70 -22.37 -0.49 -14.95
N ASN A 71 -22.69 0.79 -15.08
CA ASN A 71 -22.11 1.64 -16.12
C ASN A 71 -20.61 1.93 -15.86
N LEU A 72 -20.18 2.06 -14.62
CA LEU A 72 -18.78 2.28 -14.25
C LEU A 72 -17.94 1.01 -14.44
N HIS A 73 -18.47 -0.15 -14.08
CA HIS A 73 -17.77 -1.43 -14.17
C HIS A 73 -18.69 -2.55 -14.66
N PRO A 74 -18.83 -2.73 -15.98
CA PRO A 74 -19.84 -3.63 -16.58
C PRO A 74 -19.56 -5.12 -16.38
N PHE A 75 -18.42 -5.49 -15.81
CA PHE A 75 -18.04 -6.88 -15.58
C PHE A 75 -18.27 -7.32 -14.13
N VAL A 76 -18.73 -6.42 -13.26
CA VAL A 76 -19.05 -6.74 -11.85
C VAL A 76 -20.48 -7.25 -11.74
N ASN A 77 -20.67 -8.38 -11.10
CA ASN A 77 -21.95 -8.84 -10.65
C ASN A 77 -22.30 -8.17 -9.31
N PHE A 78 -23.32 -7.34 -9.29
CA PHE A 78 -23.77 -6.63 -8.07
C PHE A 78 -24.88 -7.37 -7.30
N ASP A 79 -25.18 -8.62 -7.63
CA ASP A 79 -26.18 -9.39 -6.88
C ASP A 79 -25.76 -9.57 -5.43
N GLY A 80 -26.71 -9.33 -4.50
CA GLY A 80 -26.47 -9.39 -3.06
C GLY A 80 -25.69 -8.22 -2.48
N VAL A 81 -25.21 -7.26 -3.29
CA VAL A 81 -24.57 -6.01 -2.80
C VAL A 81 -25.66 -5.07 -2.28
N ARG A 82 -25.48 -4.60 -1.05
CA ARG A 82 -26.44 -3.73 -0.36
C ARG A 82 -26.07 -2.25 -0.44
N CYS A 83 -24.79 -1.94 -0.57
CA CYS A 83 -24.28 -0.59 -0.67
C CYS A 83 -23.06 -0.56 -1.57
N ILE A 84 -22.99 0.40 -2.46
CA ILE A 84 -21.88 0.62 -3.36
C ILE A 84 -21.41 2.05 -3.16
N MET A 85 -20.15 2.21 -2.72
CA MET A 85 -19.53 3.52 -2.64
C MET A 85 -18.59 3.73 -3.82
N TRP A 86 -18.62 4.93 -4.36
CA TRP A 86 -17.78 5.38 -5.46
C TRP A 86 -16.79 6.44 -4.99
N GLU A 87 -15.54 6.24 -5.33
CA GLU A 87 -14.43 7.17 -5.14
C GLU A 87 -13.85 7.53 -6.51
N PRO A 88 -14.29 8.63 -7.15
CA PRO A 88 -13.81 9.01 -8.50
C PRO A 88 -12.31 9.31 -8.54
N ASP A 89 -11.73 9.75 -7.44
CA ASP A 89 -10.30 10.07 -7.33
C ASP A 89 -9.44 8.84 -6.98
N GLY A 90 -10.07 7.69 -6.77
CA GLY A 90 -9.38 6.42 -6.50
C GLY A 90 -8.52 5.97 -7.67
N GLY A 91 -7.43 5.28 -7.36
CA GLY A 91 -6.52 4.83 -8.40
C GLY A 91 -5.26 4.16 -7.86
N ASN A 92 -4.29 4.03 -8.74
CA ASN A 92 -2.99 3.45 -8.42
C ASN A 92 -1.85 4.20 -9.10
N VAL A 93 -0.65 4.01 -8.58
CA VAL A 93 0.60 4.55 -9.10
C VAL A 93 1.58 3.41 -9.40
N ASP A 94 2.64 3.70 -10.14
CA ASP A 94 3.80 2.81 -10.21
C ASP A 94 4.72 3.06 -9.00
N PRO A 95 4.87 2.08 -8.07
CA PRO A 95 5.70 2.26 -6.89
C PRO A 95 7.16 2.62 -7.20
N SER A 96 7.72 2.04 -8.27
CA SER A 96 9.08 2.33 -8.71
C SER A 96 9.20 3.74 -9.27
N GLY A 97 8.23 4.16 -10.08
CA GLY A 97 8.15 5.52 -10.62
C GLY A 97 8.09 6.57 -9.52
N VAL A 98 7.20 6.39 -8.55
CA VAL A 98 7.06 7.29 -7.39
C VAL A 98 8.35 7.34 -6.57
N THR A 99 8.95 6.19 -6.25
CA THR A 99 10.20 6.13 -5.47
C THR A 99 11.34 6.88 -6.19
N ASN A 100 11.45 6.67 -7.51
CA ASN A 100 12.45 7.38 -8.31
C ASN A 100 12.16 8.88 -8.39
N ALA A 101 10.90 9.30 -8.49
CA ALA A 101 10.51 10.70 -8.49
C ALA A 101 10.90 11.38 -7.18
N TYR A 102 10.63 10.76 -6.04
CA TYR A 102 11.10 11.27 -4.75
C TYR A 102 12.63 11.36 -4.68
N ALA A 103 13.35 10.36 -5.19
CA ALA A 103 14.80 10.38 -5.20
C ALA A 103 15.35 11.50 -6.10
N VAL A 104 14.74 11.76 -7.24
CA VAL A 104 15.11 12.90 -8.11
C VAL A 104 14.83 14.22 -7.41
N GLY A 105 13.61 14.40 -6.86
CA GLY A 105 13.23 15.59 -6.13
C GLY A 105 14.15 15.89 -4.94
N ALA A 106 14.50 14.87 -4.17
CA ALA A 106 15.43 14.99 -3.05
C ALA A 106 16.81 15.50 -3.51
N ARG A 107 17.36 14.93 -4.59
CA ARG A 107 18.65 15.37 -5.15
C ARG A 107 18.59 16.79 -5.69
N LEU A 108 17.51 17.18 -6.36
CA LEU A 108 17.31 18.54 -6.83
C LEU A 108 17.33 19.56 -5.70
N ASN A 109 16.91 19.14 -4.50
CA ASN A 109 16.93 19.94 -3.27
C ASN A 109 18.20 19.73 -2.42
N GLY A 110 19.26 19.14 -2.97
CA GLY A 110 20.57 19.02 -2.35
C GLY A 110 20.74 17.81 -1.41
N ALA A 111 19.79 16.88 -1.37
CA ALA A 111 19.97 15.66 -0.59
C ALA A 111 20.93 14.68 -1.27
N GLU A 112 21.77 14.04 -0.48
CA GLU A 112 22.66 12.98 -0.92
C GLU A 112 22.00 11.61 -0.68
N ILE A 113 22.05 10.72 -1.67
CA ILE A 113 21.48 9.38 -1.60
C ILE A 113 22.59 8.35 -1.83
N TYR A 114 22.92 7.63 -0.79
CA TYR A 114 23.94 6.58 -0.80
C TYR A 114 23.29 5.21 -0.92
N ARG A 115 23.32 4.64 -2.12
CA ARG A 115 22.84 3.28 -2.37
C ARG A 115 23.91 2.25 -2.00
N PHE A 116 23.47 1.03 -1.69
CA PHE A 116 24.38 -0.06 -1.31
C PHE A 116 25.31 0.34 -0.15
N THR A 117 24.72 1.00 0.84
CA THR A 117 25.40 1.52 2.01
C THR A 117 24.59 1.18 3.25
N PRO A 118 24.66 -0.10 3.72
CA PRO A 118 23.92 -0.52 4.88
C PRO A 118 24.30 0.28 6.13
N VAL A 119 23.28 0.66 6.91
CA VAL A 119 23.47 1.17 8.27
C VAL A 119 23.68 -0.03 9.19
N ILE A 120 24.81 -0.04 9.89
CA ILE A 120 25.22 -1.14 10.78
C ILE A 120 25.16 -0.76 12.26
N GLY A 121 24.85 0.49 12.58
CA GLY A 121 24.68 0.96 13.93
C GLY A 121 24.28 2.42 14.00
N THR A 122 23.64 2.81 15.11
CA THR A 122 23.35 4.20 15.42
C THR A 122 23.67 4.45 16.88
N GLU A 123 24.31 5.58 17.19
CA GLU A 123 24.71 5.95 18.53
C GLU A 123 24.40 7.42 18.78
N GLN A 124 23.71 7.71 19.88
CA GLN A 124 23.49 9.09 20.30
C GLN A 124 24.68 9.62 21.08
N ASN A 125 25.22 10.75 20.63
CA ASN A 125 26.34 11.43 21.26
C ASN A 125 25.90 12.20 22.52
N SER A 126 26.83 12.60 23.36
CA SER A 126 26.56 13.34 24.62
C SER A 126 25.91 14.71 24.38
N ASP A 127 26.11 15.32 23.23
CA ASP A 127 25.51 16.58 22.79
C ASP A 127 24.13 16.39 22.11
N ARG A 128 23.61 15.15 22.09
CA ARG A 128 22.35 14.74 21.47
C ARG A 128 22.35 14.70 19.93
N THR A 129 23.50 14.85 19.29
CA THR A 129 23.69 14.50 17.88
C THR A 129 23.80 12.99 17.74
N TRP A 130 23.88 12.53 16.51
CA TRP A 130 23.95 11.09 16.19
C TRP A 130 25.15 10.76 15.35
N THR A 131 25.71 9.59 15.62
CA THR A 131 26.66 8.92 14.73
C THR A 131 25.95 7.72 14.10
N VAL A 132 25.74 7.77 12.79
CA VAL A 132 25.20 6.67 12.00
C VAL A 132 26.36 5.94 11.35
N ARG A 133 26.56 4.71 11.76
CA ARG A 133 27.66 3.85 11.26
C ARG A 133 27.23 3.10 10.01
N THR A 134 28.05 3.16 8.99
CA THR A 134 27.86 2.40 7.75
C THR A 134 29.14 1.62 7.41
N GLU A 135 29.03 0.66 6.52
CA GLU A 135 30.19 -0.08 5.99
C GLU A 135 31.19 0.83 5.25
N LYS A 136 30.77 2.05 4.85
CA LYS A 136 31.59 2.99 4.09
C LYS A 136 32.07 4.18 4.91
N GLY A 137 31.82 4.18 6.21
CA GLY A 137 32.22 5.24 7.13
C GLY A 137 31.05 5.77 7.95
N ASP A 138 31.34 6.65 8.88
CA ASP A 138 30.38 7.21 9.82
C ASP A 138 29.80 8.52 9.28
N ILE A 139 28.52 8.74 9.56
CA ILE A 139 27.82 9.99 9.26
C ILE A 139 27.43 10.62 10.57
N HIS A 140 27.88 11.87 10.81
CA HIS A 140 27.48 12.66 11.95
C HIS A 140 26.32 13.58 11.58
N THR A 141 25.24 13.53 12.37
CA THR A 141 24.02 14.27 12.06
C THR A 141 23.30 14.72 13.32
N GLU A 142 22.50 15.78 13.20
CA GLU A 142 21.65 16.25 14.29
C GLU A 142 20.42 15.36 14.49
N TRP A 143 19.87 14.84 13.38
CA TRP A 143 18.59 14.12 13.36
C TRP A 143 18.73 12.78 12.65
N VAL A 144 18.02 11.77 13.15
CA VAL A 144 17.86 10.48 12.48
C VAL A 144 16.39 10.21 12.23
N VAL A 145 16.06 9.80 11.00
CA VAL A 145 14.73 9.31 10.64
C VAL A 145 14.84 7.85 10.23
N ASN A 146 14.29 6.97 11.03
CA ASN A 146 14.17 5.56 10.68
C ASN A 146 12.98 5.37 9.74
N ALA A 147 13.27 5.23 8.45
CA ALA A 147 12.32 4.93 7.39
C ALA A 147 12.69 3.60 6.72
N ALA A 148 13.18 2.63 7.50
CA ALA A 148 13.77 1.39 6.99
C ALA A 148 12.73 0.32 6.59
N GLY A 149 11.44 0.65 6.57
CA GLY A 149 10.38 -0.23 6.07
C GLY A 149 10.43 -1.60 6.73
N LEU A 150 10.71 -2.65 5.95
CA LEU A 150 10.76 -4.03 6.43
C LEU A 150 11.79 -4.24 7.55
N TRP A 151 12.91 -3.49 7.54
CA TRP A 151 13.96 -3.52 8.57
C TRP A 151 13.80 -2.43 9.63
N GLY A 152 12.64 -1.76 9.69
CA GLY A 152 12.38 -0.68 10.64
C GLY A 152 12.61 -1.07 12.10
N ARG A 153 12.27 -2.31 12.45
CA ARG A 153 12.44 -2.93 13.76
C ARG A 153 13.92 -3.09 14.14
N GLU A 154 14.70 -3.59 13.20
CA GLU A 154 16.14 -3.84 13.35
C GLU A 154 16.90 -2.53 13.47
N VAL A 155 16.62 -1.57 12.61
CA VAL A 155 17.21 -0.21 12.69
C VAL A 155 16.77 0.51 13.97
N GLY A 156 15.54 0.30 14.44
CA GLY A 156 15.09 0.80 15.72
C GLY A 156 15.92 0.25 16.88
N ARG A 157 16.19 -1.05 16.90
CA ARG A 157 17.00 -1.71 17.94
C ARG A 157 18.43 -1.17 18.02
N MET A 158 19.01 -0.71 16.91
CA MET A 158 20.33 -0.04 16.91
C MET A 158 20.33 1.23 17.77
N ALA A 159 19.18 1.90 17.89
CA ALA A 159 18.97 3.07 18.74
C ALA A 159 18.30 2.74 20.09
N ASN A 160 18.24 1.46 20.49
CA ASN A 160 17.50 0.97 21.66
C ASN A 160 15.98 1.26 21.61
N VAL A 161 15.40 1.35 20.41
CA VAL A 161 13.97 1.53 20.18
C VAL A 161 13.35 0.21 19.74
N ASN A 162 12.35 -0.26 20.47
CA ASN A 162 11.55 -1.42 20.07
C ASN A 162 10.30 -0.94 19.35
N LEU A 163 10.31 -1.05 18.02
CA LEU A 163 9.14 -0.75 17.21
C LEU A 163 8.22 -1.98 17.14
N PRO A 164 6.92 -1.84 17.44
CA PRO A 164 5.96 -2.93 17.38
C PRO A 164 5.54 -3.22 15.94
N LEU A 165 6.45 -3.78 15.17
CA LEU A 165 6.26 -4.10 13.77
C LEU A 165 6.39 -5.61 13.55
N GLN A 166 5.48 -6.19 12.77
CA GLN A 166 5.50 -7.61 12.44
C GLN A 166 5.32 -7.82 10.94
N PRO A 167 6.32 -8.37 10.24
CA PRO A 167 6.15 -8.79 8.85
C PRO A 167 5.28 -10.04 8.73
N THR A 168 4.46 -10.06 7.68
CA THR A 168 3.67 -11.21 7.26
C THR A 168 3.87 -11.47 5.78
N GLU A 169 3.60 -12.68 5.32
CA GLU A 169 3.44 -12.94 3.89
C GLU A 169 2.13 -12.31 3.39
N HIS A 170 2.20 -11.69 2.24
CA HIS A 170 1.03 -11.16 1.54
C HIS A 170 1.16 -11.42 0.05
N GLN A 171 0.08 -11.87 -0.58
CA GLN A 171 0.15 -12.22 -1.97
C GLN A 171 -1.01 -11.68 -2.80
N TYR A 172 -0.70 -11.47 -4.05
CA TYR A 172 -1.66 -11.23 -5.12
C TYR A 172 -1.20 -11.93 -6.39
N PHE A 173 -2.09 -12.07 -7.33
CA PHE A 173 -1.71 -12.58 -8.65
C PHE A 173 -2.25 -11.70 -9.77
N VAL A 174 -1.64 -11.84 -10.93
CA VAL A 174 -2.05 -11.19 -12.17
C VAL A 174 -2.52 -12.27 -13.14
N THR A 175 -3.68 -12.07 -13.74
CA THR A 175 -4.22 -13.00 -14.74
C THR A 175 -3.52 -12.84 -16.10
N ASP A 176 -3.65 -13.83 -16.94
CA ASP A 176 -3.41 -13.69 -18.37
C ASP A 176 -4.38 -12.68 -18.98
N THR A 177 -4.23 -12.41 -20.27
CA THR A 177 -5.11 -11.51 -21.02
C THR A 177 -6.55 -12.00 -20.97
N ILE A 178 -7.46 -11.12 -20.54
CA ILE A 178 -8.91 -11.31 -20.58
C ILE A 178 -9.43 -10.55 -21.81
N ARG A 179 -10.04 -11.25 -22.73
CA ARG A 179 -10.47 -10.69 -24.02
C ARG A 179 -11.44 -9.52 -23.87
N GLU A 180 -12.34 -9.61 -22.91
CA GLU A 180 -13.32 -8.58 -22.59
C GLU A 180 -12.66 -7.29 -22.14
N ILE A 181 -11.61 -7.39 -21.33
CA ILE A 181 -10.81 -6.24 -20.84
C ILE A 181 -9.96 -5.66 -21.97
N ASP A 182 -9.30 -6.51 -22.77
CA ASP A 182 -8.47 -6.07 -23.91
C ASP A 182 -9.29 -5.28 -24.96
N ASN A 183 -10.56 -5.64 -25.12
CA ASN A 183 -11.48 -4.96 -26.04
C ASN A 183 -12.21 -3.76 -25.40
N TYR A 184 -12.11 -3.57 -24.08
CA TYR A 184 -12.78 -2.47 -23.37
C TYR A 184 -12.03 -1.15 -23.59
N LYS A 185 -12.75 -0.12 -24.01
CA LYS A 185 -12.13 1.14 -24.44
C LYS A 185 -11.66 2.04 -23.32
N SER A 186 -12.25 1.87 -22.15
CA SER A 186 -11.93 2.68 -20.95
C SER A 186 -11.16 1.83 -19.94
N ARG A 187 -10.44 2.50 -19.04
CA ARG A 187 -9.85 1.81 -17.90
C ARG A 187 -10.93 1.54 -16.85
N LEU A 188 -10.94 0.31 -16.33
CA LEU A 188 -11.90 -0.10 -15.31
C LEU A 188 -11.53 0.45 -13.94
N PRO A 189 -12.51 0.92 -13.16
CA PRO A 189 -12.31 1.19 -11.74
C PRO A 189 -11.79 -0.03 -10.99
N SER A 190 -11.05 0.21 -9.91
CA SER A 190 -10.75 -0.87 -8.98
C SER A 190 -11.99 -1.25 -8.16
N VAL A 191 -12.01 -2.48 -7.67
CA VAL A 191 -13.09 -2.99 -6.81
C VAL A 191 -12.48 -3.49 -5.51
N ALA A 192 -13.01 -3.03 -4.37
CA ALA A 192 -12.67 -3.53 -3.06
C ALA A 192 -13.92 -4.11 -2.39
N ASP A 193 -13.92 -5.42 -2.19
CA ASP A 193 -14.96 -6.13 -1.46
C ASP A 193 -14.41 -6.57 -0.09
N ARG A 194 -14.76 -5.80 0.93
CA ARG A 194 -14.27 -6.05 2.27
C ARG A 194 -14.97 -7.18 3.01
N ASP A 195 -16.15 -7.58 2.57
CA ASP A 195 -16.83 -8.79 3.06
C ASP A 195 -16.20 -10.03 2.45
N GLY A 196 -15.76 -9.94 1.19
CA GLY A 196 -14.99 -10.98 0.49
C GLY A 196 -13.49 -10.98 0.82
N GLU A 197 -13.00 -9.93 1.49
CA GLU A 197 -11.60 -9.75 1.88
C GLU A 197 -10.63 -9.84 0.69
N TYR A 198 -11.00 -9.17 -0.42
CA TYR A 198 -10.16 -9.04 -1.61
C TYR A 198 -10.33 -7.66 -2.26
N TYR A 199 -9.37 -7.36 -3.10
CA TYR A 199 -9.45 -6.26 -4.05
C TYR A 199 -9.02 -6.73 -5.44
N LEU A 200 -9.51 -6.04 -6.44
CA LEU A 200 -9.08 -6.28 -7.82
C LEU A 200 -8.98 -4.96 -8.59
N ARG A 201 -8.09 -4.95 -9.56
CA ARG A 201 -7.95 -3.84 -10.49
C ARG A 201 -7.47 -4.32 -11.85
N GLN A 202 -7.71 -3.52 -12.86
CA GLN A 202 -7.13 -3.80 -14.17
C GLN A 202 -5.61 -3.67 -14.13
N GLU A 203 -4.92 -4.71 -14.65
CA GLU A 203 -3.47 -4.73 -14.83
C GLU A 203 -3.14 -5.10 -16.27
N GLY A 204 -2.73 -4.07 -17.07
CA GLY A 204 -2.55 -4.25 -18.49
C GLY A 204 -3.85 -4.70 -19.18
N LYS A 205 -3.84 -5.91 -19.75
CA LYS A 205 -4.97 -6.56 -20.44
C LYS A 205 -5.69 -7.62 -19.59
N GLY A 206 -5.35 -7.73 -18.34
CA GLY A 206 -5.93 -8.67 -17.38
C GLY A 206 -6.32 -7.97 -16.08
N LEU A 207 -6.42 -8.76 -15.02
CA LEU A 207 -6.74 -8.30 -13.67
C LEU A 207 -5.61 -8.65 -12.71
N LEU A 208 -5.34 -7.76 -11.77
CA LEU A 208 -4.64 -8.05 -10.54
C LEU A 208 -5.69 -8.33 -9.46
N ILE A 209 -5.54 -9.44 -8.74
CA ILE A 209 -6.42 -9.84 -7.63
C ILE A 209 -5.55 -10.08 -6.42
N GLY A 210 -5.80 -9.34 -5.35
CA GLY A 210 -5.13 -9.47 -4.07
C GLY A 210 -6.11 -9.82 -2.96
N ALA A 211 -5.64 -10.60 -2.00
CA ALA A 211 -6.45 -11.07 -0.88
C ALA A 211 -5.92 -10.53 0.44
N TYR A 212 -6.82 -10.29 1.38
CA TYR A 212 -6.52 -10.03 2.79
C TYR A 212 -7.08 -11.18 3.61
N GLU A 213 -6.48 -12.35 3.41
CA GLU A 213 -6.89 -13.60 4.04
C GLU A 213 -6.75 -13.55 5.56
N LYS A 214 -7.67 -14.23 6.29
CA LYS A 214 -7.64 -14.31 7.76
C LYS A 214 -6.52 -15.19 8.28
N ASN A 215 -6.12 -16.19 7.49
CA ASN A 215 -5.03 -17.12 7.81
C ASN A 215 -3.68 -16.56 7.33
N TYR A 216 -3.38 -15.30 7.68
CA TYR A 216 -2.11 -14.69 7.33
C TYR A 216 -0.95 -15.47 7.97
N LYS A 217 0.17 -15.50 7.30
CA LYS A 217 1.37 -16.21 7.73
C LYS A 217 2.41 -15.21 8.24
N LEU A 218 2.83 -15.37 9.49
CA LEU A 218 3.91 -14.56 10.05
C LEU A 218 5.22 -14.90 9.37
N TRP A 219 6.04 -13.89 9.17
CA TRP A 219 7.40 -14.04 8.66
C TRP A 219 8.37 -13.19 9.47
N ALA A 220 9.62 -13.64 9.57
CA ALA A 220 10.69 -12.95 10.30
C ALA A 220 10.25 -12.49 11.71
N GLU A 221 9.62 -13.39 12.49
CA GLU A 221 9.07 -13.07 13.81
C GLU A 221 10.11 -12.48 14.76
N ASN A 222 11.34 -12.93 14.70
CA ASN A 222 12.43 -12.45 15.54
C ASN A 222 13.26 -11.36 14.88
N GLU A 223 13.67 -11.58 13.64
CA GLU A 223 14.55 -10.67 12.90
C GLU A 223 14.34 -10.81 11.40
N THR A 224 14.30 -9.68 10.71
CA THR A 224 14.26 -9.62 9.24
C THR A 224 15.68 -9.89 8.71
N PRO A 225 15.87 -10.89 7.84
CA PRO A 225 17.20 -11.18 7.26
C PRO A 225 17.78 -9.97 6.54
N ASN A 226 19.05 -9.65 6.82
CA ASN A 226 19.71 -8.48 6.23
C ASN A 226 19.99 -8.64 4.74
N ASP A 227 20.07 -9.87 4.26
CA ASP A 227 20.31 -10.26 2.88
C ASP A 227 19.02 -10.48 2.06
N PHE A 228 17.85 -10.38 2.70
CA PHE A 228 16.58 -10.41 1.98
C PHE A 228 16.46 -9.18 1.09
N GLY A 229 16.68 -9.34 -0.19
CA GLY A 229 16.74 -8.27 -1.17
C GLY A 229 15.43 -8.08 -1.93
N HIS A 230 15.44 -8.47 -3.21
CA HIS A 230 14.27 -8.47 -4.10
C HIS A 230 13.61 -9.84 -4.21
N ASP A 231 13.82 -10.69 -3.20
CA ASP A 231 13.29 -12.03 -3.17
C ASP A 231 11.79 -12.04 -2.92
N LEU A 232 11.13 -13.04 -3.44
CA LEU A 232 9.73 -13.35 -3.20
C LEU A 232 9.64 -14.72 -2.52
N PHE A 233 8.53 -14.94 -1.85
CA PHE A 233 8.21 -16.27 -1.29
C PHE A 233 7.62 -17.15 -2.38
N ASP A 234 7.62 -18.47 -2.11
CA ASP A 234 6.90 -19.43 -2.94
C ASP A 234 5.41 -19.08 -2.99
N ASP A 235 4.78 -19.44 -4.10
CA ASP A 235 3.35 -19.24 -4.27
C ASP A 235 2.55 -20.08 -3.25
N ASP A 236 1.53 -19.49 -2.66
CA ASP A 236 0.65 -20.12 -1.68
C ASP A 236 -0.83 -19.82 -2.02
N LEU A 237 -1.24 -20.22 -3.22
CA LEU A 237 -2.57 -19.94 -3.74
C LEU A 237 -3.67 -20.62 -2.93
N GLU A 238 -3.41 -21.78 -2.31
CA GLU A 238 -4.36 -22.49 -1.46
C GLU A 238 -4.80 -21.61 -0.29
N ARG A 239 -3.91 -20.82 0.29
CA ARG A 239 -4.20 -19.93 1.40
C ARG A 239 -5.22 -18.84 1.05
N ILE A 240 -5.27 -18.40 -0.21
CA ILE A 240 -6.17 -17.34 -0.68
C ILE A 240 -7.31 -17.86 -1.57
N GLU A 241 -7.44 -19.18 -1.74
CA GLU A 241 -8.42 -19.79 -2.66
C GLU A 241 -9.84 -19.27 -2.42
N GLU A 242 -10.29 -19.20 -1.18
CA GLU A 242 -11.63 -18.71 -0.83
C GLU A 242 -11.85 -17.26 -1.29
N ASN A 243 -10.87 -16.38 -1.09
CA ASN A 243 -10.95 -14.99 -1.53
C ASN A 243 -10.98 -14.89 -3.07
N VAL A 244 -10.20 -15.72 -3.75
CA VAL A 244 -10.16 -15.78 -5.22
C VAL A 244 -11.51 -16.26 -5.78
N LEU A 245 -12.10 -17.30 -5.21
CA LEU A 245 -13.42 -17.79 -5.61
C LEU A 245 -14.49 -16.72 -5.44
N ARG A 246 -14.48 -16.00 -4.34
CA ARG A 246 -15.38 -14.84 -4.11
C ARG A 246 -15.15 -13.71 -5.12
N ALA A 247 -13.90 -13.45 -5.48
CA ALA A 247 -13.57 -12.46 -6.52
C ALA A 247 -14.09 -12.89 -7.89
N ILE A 248 -14.00 -14.18 -8.25
CA ILE A 248 -14.54 -14.75 -9.49
C ILE A 248 -16.08 -14.69 -9.49
N ASP A 249 -16.75 -15.00 -8.40
CA ASP A 249 -18.21 -14.86 -8.31
C ASP A 249 -18.65 -13.41 -8.53
N ARG A 250 -17.86 -12.46 -8.06
CA ARG A 250 -18.13 -11.03 -8.21
C ARG A 250 -17.75 -10.49 -9.59
N VAL A 251 -16.68 -10.99 -10.20
CA VAL A 251 -16.19 -10.61 -11.52
C VAL A 251 -15.95 -11.87 -12.35
N PRO A 252 -17.01 -12.48 -12.94
CA PRO A 252 -16.92 -13.80 -13.56
C PRO A 252 -15.89 -13.93 -14.67
N ILE A 253 -15.59 -12.84 -15.39
CA ILE A 253 -14.55 -12.84 -16.42
C ILE A 253 -13.16 -13.14 -15.85
N ALA A 254 -12.92 -12.91 -14.56
CA ALA A 254 -11.66 -13.26 -13.90
C ALA A 254 -11.37 -14.77 -13.93
N GLY A 255 -12.41 -15.60 -13.91
CA GLY A 255 -12.29 -17.06 -13.98
C GLY A 255 -12.06 -17.62 -15.40
N THR A 256 -12.05 -16.77 -16.43
CA THR A 256 -11.85 -17.21 -17.81
C THR A 256 -10.38 -17.23 -18.24
N ALA A 257 -9.49 -16.68 -17.46
CA ALA A 257 -8.07 -16.56 -17.75
C ALA A 257 -7.21 -17.35 -16.77
N GLY A 258 -6.06 -17.80 -17.23
CA GLY A 258 -5.02 -18.40 -16.39
C GLY A 258 -4.32 -17.36 -15.51
N ILE A 259 -3.50 -17.85 -14.59
CA ILE A 259 -2.63 -17.02 -13.75
C ILE A 259 -1.32 -16.79 -14.51
N LYS A 260 -1.02 -15.54 -14.80
CA LYS A 260 0.22 -15.14 -15.48
C LYS A 260 1.42 -15.10 -14.52
N ARG A 261 1.20 -14.62 -13.32
CA ARG A 261 2.21 -14.56 -12.26
C ARG A 261 1.57 -14.38 -10.90
N VAL A 262 2.22 -14.94 -9.90
CA VAL A 262 1.93 -14.70 -8.48
C VAL A 262 3.05 -13.83 -7.91
N ILE A 263 2.71 -12.96 -7.00
CA ILE A 263 3.64 -12.16 -6.21
C ILE A 263 3.29 -12.43 -4.75
N ASN A 264 4.14 -13.18 -4.07
CA ASN A 264 4.05 -13.41 -2.63
C ASN A 264 5.28 -12.77 -1.98
N GLY A 265 5.09 -11.77 -1.15
CA GLY A 265 6.16 -11.00 -0.56
C GLY A 265 5.84 -10.51 0.85
N PRO A 266 6.83 -9.94 1.56
CA PRO A 266 6.63 -9.46 2.91
C PRO A 266 5.85 -8.14 2.94
N MET A 267 4.87 -8.07 3.85
CA MET A 267 4.16 -6.84 4.22
C MET A 267 4.34 -6.61 5.71
N ILE A 268 4.66 -5.38 6.11
CA ILE A 268 4.92 -5.07 7.51
C ILE A 268 3.72 -4.40 8.18
N TRP A 269 3.33 -4.89 9.34
CA TRP A 269 2.18 -4.41 10.10
C TRP A 269 2.57 -3.80 11.43
N SER A 270 1.90 -2.73 11.81
CA SER A 270 1.80 -2.26 13.18
C SER A 270 0.57 -2.87 13.85
N PRO A 271 0.47 -2.89 15.20
CA PRO A 271 -0.62 -3.56 15.91
C PRO A 271 -2.03 -3.02 15.62
N ASP A 272 -2.14 -1.76 15.27
CA ASP A 272 -3.40 -1.08 14.97
C ASP A 272 -3.57 -0.76 13.48
N SER A 273 -2.69 -1.31 12.64
CA SER A 273 -2.64 -1.07 11.19
C SER A 273 -2.50 0.41 10.81
N ASN A 274 -2.00 1.25 11.71
CA ASN A 274 -1.66 2.63 11.42
C ASN A 274 -0.15 2.81 11.27
N VAL A 275 0.24 3.87 10.58
CA VAL A 275 1.65 4.21 10.41
C VAL A 275 2.28 4.63 11.75
N LEU A 276 3.51 4.19 12.00
CA LEU A 276 4.34 4.69 13.09
C LEU A 276 5.11 5.91 12.56
N PHE A 277 4.58 7.09 12.82
CA PHE A 277 5.09 8.33 12.25
C PHE A 277 5.26 9.41 13.33
N GLY A 278 6.48 9.87 13.52
CA GLY A 278 6.80 10.94 14.45
C GLY A 278 8.02 10.70 15.32
N PRO A 279 8.28 11.58 16.29
CA PRO A 279 9.40 11.44 17.22
C PRO A 279 9.18 10.28 18.20
N ILE A 280 10.27 9.67 18.63
CA ILE A 280 10.28 8.74 19.76
C ILE A 280 10.44 9.56 21.05
N PRO A 281 9.46 9.55 21.96
CA PRO A 281 9.45 10.46 23.13
C PRO A 281 10.68 10.34 24.04
N GLU A 282 11.22 9.14 24.19
CA GLU A 282 12.33 8.84 25.10
C GLU A 282 13.70 9.19 24.52
N ILE A 283 13.80 9.40 23.21
CA ILE A 283 15.06 9.59 22.48
C ILE A 283 15.03 10.90 21.69
N LYS A 284 15.94 11.80 22.00
CA LYS A 284 16.01 13.09 21.32
C LYS A 284 16.49 12.95 19.89
N ASN A 285 15.88 13.72 18.99
CA ASN A 285 16.30 13.85 17.60
C ASN A 285 16.23 12.51 16.82
N TYR A 286 15.34 11.60 17.23
CA TYR A 286 15.07 10.34 16.54
C TYR A 286 13.60 10.24 16.15
N PHE A 287 13.35 9.96 14.89
CA PHE A 287 11.99 9.86 14.32
C PHE A 287 11.77 8.50 13.66
N CYS A 288 10.52 8.10 13.64
CA CYS A 288 10.05 6.92 12.89
C CYS A 288 9.19 7.33 11.70
N CYS A 289 9.31 6.55 10.63
CA CYS A 289 8.41 6.57 9.47
C CYS A 289 8.28 5.12 8.95
N ASN A 290 7.50 4.30 9.65
CA ASN A 290 7.41 2.86 9.41
C ASN A 290 5.97 2.36 9.49
N GLY A 291 5.73 1.08 9.13
CA GLY A 291 4.41 0.46 9.21
C GLY A 291 3.43 1.05 8.20
N ILE A 292 3.91 1.52 7.08
CA ILE A 292 3.08 2.03 5.99
C ILE A 292 2.58 0.83 5.20
N ILE A 293 1.27 0.63 5.26
CA ILE A 293 0.57 -0.45 4.55
C ILE A 293 -0.04 0.15 3.29
N PRO A 294 0.05 -0.53 2.14
CA PRO A 294 -0.52 -0.07 0.88
C PRO A 294 -2.04 0.08 0.91
#